data_6c507a5302fa606fe121acbe33656509
#
_entry.id   6c507a5302fa606fe121acbe33656509
#
_cell.length_a   1.000
_cell.length_b   1.000
_cell.length_c   1.000
_cell.angle_alpha   90.00
_cell.angle_beta   90.00
_cell.angle_gamma   90.00
#
_symmetry.space_group_name_H-M   'P 1'
#
loop_
_entity.id
_entity.type
_entity.pdbx_description
1 polymer ?
#
loop_
_entity_poly.entity_id
_entity_poly.type
_entity_poly.pdbx_seq_one_letter_code
_entity_poly.pdbx_strand_id
1 'polypeptide(L)' 'MQKDPYIILGVSYSATPEEIKRAYRKKAFELHPDRNSNDQAEELFRELNEAYALLT' A
#
# COMPACT_ATOMS: atom_id res chain seq x y z
N MET A 1 10.15 11.22 9.87
CA MET A 1 9.71 9.94 10.45
C MET A 1 9.58 8.91 9.34
N GLN A 2 10.12 7.73 9.57
CA GLN A 2 9.97 6.65 8.62
C GLN A 2 8.58 6.03 8.74
N LYS A 3 7.97 5.75 7.61
CA LYS A 3 6.67 5.10 7.60
C LYS A 3 6.87 3.59 7.55
N ASP A 4 6.10 2.90 8.38
CA ASP A 4 6.19 1.46 8.48
C ASP A 4 5.44 0.83 7.31
N PRO A 5 6.13 0.07 6.44
CA PRO A 5 5.46 -0.52 5.29
C PRO A 5 4.34 -1.49 5.67
N TYR A 6 4.48 -2.18 6.79
CA TYR A 6 3.42 -3.09 7.25
C TYR A 6 2.16 -2.31 7.62
N ILE A 7 2.33 -1.16 8.25
CA ILE A 7 1.19 -0.32 8.61
C ILE A 7 0.55 0.29 7.36
N ILE A 8 1.36 0.74 6.42
CA ILE A 8 0.85 1.31 5.17
C ILE A 8 0.01 0.29 4.41
N LEU A 9 0.47 -0.95 4.36
CA LEU A 9 -0.25 -2.03 3.69
C LEU A 9 -1.40 -2.58 4.54
N GLY A 10 -1.39 -2.30 5.84
CA GLY A 10 -2.42 -2.78 6.74
C GLY A 10 -2.33 -4.27 7.03
N VAL A 11 -1.12 -4.80 7.13
CA VAL A 11 -0.89 -6.21 7.41
C VAL A 11 -0.09 -6.40 8.67
N SER A 12 -0.12 -7.61 9.21
CA SER A 12 0.67 -7.99 10.38
C SER A 12 2.15 -8.06 10.03
N TYR A 13 3.00 -7.86 11.02
CA TYR A 13 4.44 -8.04 10.83
C TYR A 13 4.81 -9.47 10.48
N SER A 14 3.93 -10.41 10.76
CA SER A 14 4.12 -11.82 10.41
C SER A 14 3.42 -12.22 9.12
N ALA A 15 2.95 -11.25 8.34
CA ALA A 15 2.24 -11.53 7.11
C ALA A 15 3.11 -12.27 6.11
N THR A 16 2.52 -13.24 5.43
CA THR A 16 3.19 -13.97 4.36
C THR A 16 3.31 -13.09 3.11
N PRO A 17 4.24 -13.44 2.20
CA PRO A 17 4.33 -12.68 0.93
C PRO A 17 3.01 -12.62 0.17
N GLU A 18 2.22 -13.69 0.22
CA GLU A 18 0.92 -13.70 -0.43
C GLU A 18 -0.06 -12.73 0.22
N GLU A 19 -0.05 -12.67 1.54
CA GLU A 19 -0.90 -11.73 2.26
C GLU A 19 -0.52 -10.29 1.95
N ILE A 20 0.78 -10.02 1.87
CA ILE A 20 1.29 -8.70 1.54
C ILE A 20 0.84 -8.31 0.13
N LYS A 21 0.96 -9.21 -0.82
CA LYS A 21 0.57 -8.97 -2.20
C LYS A 21 -0.93 -8.70 -2.32
N ARG A 22 -1.73 -9.49 -1.60
CA ARG A 22 -3.17 -9.32 -1.60
C ARG A 22 -3.57 -7.97 -1.02
N ALA A 23 -2.96 -7.59 0.10
CA ALA A 23 -3.23 -6.30 0.72
C ALA A 23 -2.85 -5.15 -0.20
N TYR A 24 -1.71 -5.27 -0.88
CA TYR A 24 -1.28 -4.27 -1.83
C TYR A 24 -2.30 -4.09 -2.96
N ARG A 25 -2.73 -5.21 -3.54
CA ARG A 25 -3.70 -5.15 -4.64
C ARG A 25 -5.00 -4.48 -4.24
N LYS A 26 -5.48 -4.81 -3.05
CA LYS A 26 -6.72 -4.24 -2.55
C LYS A 26 -6.59 -2.73 -2.37
N LYS A 27 -5.53 -2.28 -1.74
CA LYS A 27 -5.32 -0.86 -1.52
C LYS A 27 -5.02 -0.11 -2.80
N ALA A 28 -4.25 -0.72 -3.71
CA ALA A 28 -3.96 -0.11 -4.99
C ALA A 28 -5.23 0.13 -5.79
N PHE A 29 -6.16 -0.82 -5.73
CA PHE A 29 -7.44 -0.67 -6.40
C PHE A 29 -8.25 0.48 -5.81
N GLU A 30 -8.26 0.59 -4.48
CA GLU A 30 -9.01 1.65 -3.79
C GLU A 30 -8.44 3.04 -4.05
N LEU A 31 -7.13 3.14 -4.19
CA LEU A 31 -6.43 4.42 -4.32
C LEU A 31 -6.08 4.78 -5.77
N HIS A 32 -6.46 3.95 -6.71
CA HIS A 32 -6.12 4.18 -8.11
C HIS A 32 -6.71 5.51 -8.58
N PRO A 33 -5.94 6.31 -9.35
CA PRO A 33 -6.41 7.62 -9.81
C PRO A 33 -7.72 7.59 -10.58
N ASP A 34 -8.01 6.50 -11.28
CA ASP A 34 -9.27 6.35 -12.02
C ASP A 34 -10.48 6.28 -11.09
N ARG A 35 -10.29 5.77 -9.89
CA ARG A 35 -11.37 5.64 -8.92
C ARG A 35 -11.41 6.82 -7.95
N ASN A 36 -10.25 7.38 -7.68
CA ASN A 36 -10.10 8.38 -6.65
C ASN A 36 -9.15 9.46 -7.13
N SER A 37 -9.71 10.57 -7.56
CA SER A 37 -8.95 11.63 -8.21
C SER A 37 -8.48 12.71 -7.26
N ASN A 38 -8.51 12.47 -5.95
CA ASN A 38 -8.08 13.48 -5.02
C ASN A 38 -6.57 13.40 -4.79
N ASP A 39 -5.97 14.54 -4.41
CA ASP A 39 -4.51 14.62 -4.26
C ASP A 39 -3.97 13.70 -3.18
N GLN A 40 -4.75 13.49 -2.13
CA GLN A 40 -4.34 12.60 -1.05
C GLN A 40 -4.26 11.15 -1.52
N ALA A 41 -5.18 10.75 -2.38
CA ALA A 41 -5.18 9.38 -2.90
C ALA A 41 -3.94 9.13 -3.74
N GLU A 42 -3.52 10.10 -4.53
CA GLU A 42 -2.31 9.98 -5.34
C GLU A 42 -1.08 9.83 -4.45
N GLU A 43 -0.98 10.63 -3.41
CA GLU A 43 0.13 10.54 -2.48
C GLU A 43 0.14 9.20 -1.75
N LEU A 44 -1.03 8.75 -1.29
CA LEU A 44 -1.15 7.46 -0.61
C LEU A 44 -0.81 6.31 -1.54
N PHE A 45 -1.18 6.42 -2.80
CA PHE A 45 -0.84 5.40 -3.79
C PHE A 45 0.67 5.28 -3.97
N ARG A 46 1.35 6.42 -4.00
CA ARG A 46 2.81 6.44 -4.10
C ARG A 46 3.46 5.79 -2.87
N GLU A 47 2.97 6.13 -1.68
CA GLU A 47 3.47 5.53 -0.45
C GLU A 47 3.23 4.02 -0.42
N LEU A 48 2.08 3.60 -0.92
CA LEU A 48 1.75 2.19 -1.00
C LEU A 48 2.73 1.44 -1.89
N ASN A 49 3.07 2.01 -3.03
CA ASN A 49 4.03 1.40 -3.94
C ASN A 49 5.42 1.31 -3.31
N GLU A 50 5.84 2.33 -2.60
CA GLU A 50 7.12 2.33 -1.90
C GLU A 50 7.14 1.27 -0.81
N ALA A 51 6.06 1.16 -0.04
CA ALA A 51 5.97 0.17 1.02
C ALA A 51 6.05 -1.24 0.45
N TYR A 52 5.35 -1.49 -0.63
CA TYR A 52 5.37 -2.80 -1.27
C TYR A 52 6.78 -3.14 -1.78
N ALA A 53 7.46 -2.15 -2.37
CA ALA A 53 8.83 -2.36 -2.86
C ALA A 53 9.79 -2.71 -1.74
N LEU A 54 9.60 -2.15 -0.56
CA LEU A 54 10.44 -2.44 0.59
C LEU A 54 10.24 -3.88 1.10
N LEU A 55 9.06 -4.45 0.91
CA LEU A 55 8.74 -5.78 1.41
C LEU A 55 8.90 -6.87 0.37
N THR A 56 9.23 -6.50 -0.84
CA THR A 56 9.49 -7.46 -1.93
C THR A 56 10.88 -7.22 -2.54
#